data_de5d1979d157028874a260794a2377b0
#
_entry.id   de5d1979d157028874a260794a2377b0
#
_cell.length_a   1.000
_cell.length_b   1.000
_cell.length_c   1.000
_cell.angle_alpha   90.00
_cell.angle_beta   90.00
_cell.angle_gamma   90.00
#
_symmetry.space_group_name_H-M   'P 1'
#
loop_
_entity.id
_entity.type
_entity.pdbx_description
1 polymer ?
#
loop_
_entity_poly.entity_id
_entity_poly.type
_entity_poly.pdbx_seq_one_letter_code
_entity_poly.pdbx_strand_id
1 'polypeptide(L)'
;VQGAAFLLDTQIENDQTMNTDRDFRETVRYFLDVTTPQILESTSCGAISRAQAWRAALFDFGLAAFGYPAAYGGNEDPLDALIWNEESQGKIPREDNLFGIGVGMAMPVIRDYASKEVKDRFLRPGLRGEEVWCQMYSEPGAGSDLAGLTTRAELDGDEWVVTGQKVWTSGAQNSQYAILLARTDFDAPKHSGITMFVLPMEQTGVDIQPLIQMTGEAEFNQIFIQEARIPRGWVVGEVNDGWRMAVALLAHERVRTGQSSTMGDSTQRSKSG
;
A
#
# COMPACT_ATOMS: atom_id res chain seq x y z
N VAL A 1 -3.85 -26.60 -5.62
CA VAL A 1 -3.69 -25.30 -4.97
C VAL A 1 -3.59 -25.47 -3.45
N GLN A 2 -4.40 -26.33 -2.81
CA GLN A 2 -4.34 -26.58 -1.35
C GLN A 2 -3.08 -27.33 -0.87
N GLY A 3 -2.42 -28.11 -1.70
CA GLY A 3 -1.25 -28.90 -1.29
C GLY A 3 0.05 -28.11 -1.17
N ALA A 4 0.24 -27.06 -1.99
CA ALA A 4 1.46 -26.23 -1.93
C ALA A 4 1.41 -25.24 -0.76
N ALA A 5 0.24 -24.69 -0.44
CA ALA A 5 0.03 -23.85 0.74
C ALA A 5 0.27 -24.67 2.04
N PHE A 6 -0.22 -25.90 2.09
CA PHE A 6 -0.08 -26.77 3.27
C PHE A 6 1.38 -27.18 3.53
N LEU A 7 2.18 -27.42 2.49
CA LEU A 7 3.60 -27.77 2.63
C LEU A 7 4.44 -26.53 3.03
N LEU A 8 4.09 -25.34 2.55
CA LEU A 8 4.69 -24.07 2.98
C LEU A 8 4.32 -23.76 4.44
N ASP A 9 3.05 -23.93 4.84
CA ASP A 9 2.61 -23.71 6.23
C ASP A 9 3.33 -24.63 7.21
N THR A 10 3.48 -25.93 6.88
CA THR A 10 4.15 -26.90 7.77
C THR A 10 5.66 -26.63 7.88
N GLN A 11 6.30 -26.14 6.83
CA GLN A 11 7.72 -25.82 6.83
C GLN A 11 7.99 -24.48 7.52
N ILE A 12 7.11 -23.51 7.36
CA ILE A 12 7.14 -22.21 8.07
C ILE A 12 6.90 -22.39 9.57
N GLU A 13 5.96 -23.26 10.00
CA GLU A 13 5.73 -23.57 11.42
C GLU A 13 6.96 -24.24 12.07
N ASN A 14 7.65 -25.15 11.36
CA ASN A 14 8.87 -25.78 11.85
C ASN A 14 10.05 -24.79 11.91
N ASP A 15 10.16 -23.87 10.96
CA ASP A 15 11.19 -22.83 10.96
C ASP A 15 10.94 -21.72 11.98
N GLN A 16 9.68 -21.39 12.30
CA GLN A 16 9.34 -20.45 13.37
C GLN A 16 9.75 -20.96 14.76
N THR A 17 9.64 -22.25 15.02
CA THR A 17 10.12 -22.86 16.29
C THR A 17 11.64 -22.87 16.40
N MET A 18 12.38 -22.92 15.28
CA MET A 18 13.85 -22.80 15.27
C MET A 18 14.36 -21.36 15.33
N ASN A 19 13.49 -20.36 15.18
CA ASN A 19 13.86 -18.95 15.02
C ASN A 19 13.97 -18.20 16.36
N THR A 20 13.54 -18.77 17.47
CA THR A 20 13.59 -18.13 18.80
C THR A 20 14.99 -17.90 19.34
N ASP A 21 16.00 -18.58 18.80
CA ASP A 21 17.39 -18.51 19.26
C ASP A 21 18.37 -17.88 18.24
N ARG A 22 17.87 -17.39 17.08
CA ARG A 22 18.73 -16.75 16.06
C ARG A 22 18.82 -15.24 16.28
N ASP A 23 20.05 -14.70 16.11
CA ASP A 23 20.24 -13.26 15.97
C ASP A 23 19.34 -12.72 14.84
N PHE A 24 18.70 -11.58 15.05
CA PHE A 24 17.79 -10.97 14.08
C PHE A 24 18.45 -10.80 12.69
N ARG A 25 19.73 -10.45 12.63
CA ARG A 25 20.51 -10.36 11.38
C ARG A 25 20.59 -11.68 10.64
N GLU A 26 20.76 -12.81 11.35
CA GLU A 26 20.74 -14.13 10.73
C GLU A 26 19.35 -14.48 10.18
N THR A 27 18.30 -14.09 10.88
CA THR A 27 16.91 -14.24 10.42
C THR A 27 16.67 -13.48 9.11
N VAL A 28 17.12 -12.22 9.04
CA VAL A 28 17.01 -11.40 7.82
C VAL A 28 17.76 -12.06 6.66
N ARG A 29 19.00 -12.50 6.88
CA ARG A 29 19.81 -13.16 5.85
C ARG A 29 19.18 -14.46 5.38
N TYR A 30 18.70 -15.28 6.31
CA TYR A 30 18.01 -16.54 5.97
C TYR A 30 16.77 -16.27 5.11
N PHE A 31 15.96 -15.29 5.50
CA PHE A 31 14.79 -14.90 4.71
C PHE A 31 15.17 -14.47 3.29
N LEU A 32 16.14 -13.58 3.15
CA LEU A 32 16.53 -13.03 1.86
C LEU A 32 17.24 -14.04 0.97
N ASP A 33 18.13 -14.87 1.52
CA ASP A 33 19.01 -15.71 0.74
C ASP A 33 18.46 -17.14 0.54
N VAL A 34 17.51 -17.59 1.38
CA VAL A 34 16.91 -18.93 1.32
C VAL A 34 15.42 -18.88 1.04
N THR A 35 14.64 -18.20 1.87
CA THR A 35 13.16 -18.20 1.77
C THR A 35 12.68 -17.45 0.53
N THR A 36 13.25 -16.29 0.24
CA THR A 36 12.87 -15.48 -0.94
C THR A 36 13.02 -16.24 -2.26
N PRO A 37 14.17 -16.85 -2.61
CA PRO A 37 14.28 -17.65 -3.83
C PRO A 37 13.27 -18.79 -3.90
N GLN A 38 13.06 -19.52 -2.81
CA GLN A 38 12.10 -20.63 -2.75
C GLN A 38 10.67 -20.17 -3.08
N ILE A 39 10.24 -19.02 -2.54
CA ILE A 39 8.93 -18.46 -2.83
C ILE A 39 8.83 -18.04 -4.31
N LEU A 40 9.83 -17.37 -4.84
CA LEU A 40 9.82 -16.88 -6.22
C LEU A 40 9.87 -18.00 -7.26
N GLU A 41 10.56 -19.10 -6.94
CA GLU A 41 10.69 -20.28 -7.82
C GLU A 41 9.50 -21.24 -7.72
N SER A 42 8.89 -21.39 -6.52
CA SER A 42 7.86 -22.41 -6.25
C SER A 42 6.51 -22.12 -6.89
N THR A 43 6.29 -20.92 -7.38
CA THR A 43 4.96 -20.49 -7.81
C THR A 43 4.75 -20.69 -9.32
N SER A 44 4.00 -21.72 -9.67
CA SER A 44 3.26 -21.82 -10.93
C SER A 44 2.15 -20.77 -11.08
N CYS A 45 1.96 -19.91 -10.07
CA CYS A 45 0.97 -18.85 -9.99
C CYS A 45 1.49 -17.54 -10.60
N GLY A 46 0.57 -16.65 -11.04
CA GLY A 46 0.92 -15.37 -11.65
C GLY A 46 1.71 -14.42 -10.73
N ALA A 47 2.21 -13.31 -11.28
CA ALA A 47 3.07 -12.35 -10.59
C ALA A 47 2.44 -11.79 -9.29
N ILE A 48 1.13 -11.53 -9.28
CA ILE A 48 0.40 -11.05 -8.10
C ILE A 48 0.46 -12.05 -6.95
N SER A 49 0.19 -13.34 -7.24
CA SER A 49 0.22 -14.38 -6.20
C SER A 49 1.62 -14.59 -5.61
N ARG A 50 2.68 -14.45 -6.43
CA ARG A 50 4.07 -14.47 -5.93
C ARG A 50 4.36 -13.29 -5.02
N ALA A 51 3.94 -12.09 -5.43
CA ALA A 51 4.09 -10.89 -4.63
C ALA A 51 3.40 -11.04 -3.27
N GLN A 52 2.15 -11.53 -3.26
CA GLN A 52 1.39 -11.77 -2.04
C GLN A 52 2.05 -12.82 -1.13
N ALA A 53 2.49 -13.95 -1.70
CA ALA A 53 3.18 -15.00 -0.95
C ALA A 53 4.48 -14.49 -0.30
N TRP A 54 5.27 -13.72 -1.06
CA TRP A 54 6.51 -13.13 -0.54
C TRP A 54 6.22 -12.11 0.57
N ARG A 55 5.24 -11.23 0.37
CA ARG A 55 4.90 -10.20 1.35
C ARG A 55 4.33 -10.80 2.63
N ALA A 56 3.49 -11.84 2.51
CA ALA A 56 2.96 -12.57 3.64
C ALA A 56 4.08 -13.24 4.45
N ALA A 57 5.00 -13.94 3.78
CA ALA A 57 6.15 -14.55 4.44
C ALA A 57 7.03 -13.49 5.13
N LEU A 58 7.32 -12.38 4.46
CA LEU A 58 8.07 -11.26 5.03
C LEU A 58 7.43 -10.76 6.33
N PHE A 59 6.11 -10.60 6.33
CA PHE A 59 5.34 -10.17 7.49
C PHE A 59 5.38 -11.22 8.61
N ASP A 60 5.18 -12.49 8.28
CA ASP A 60 5.15 -13.60 9.24
C ASP A 60 6.52 -13.85 9.88
N PHE A 61 7.62 -13.49 9.19
CA PHE A 61 8.98 -13.45 9.76
C PHE A 61 9.25 -12.21 10.64
N GLY A 62 8.29 -11.29 10.78
CA GLY A 62 8.46 -10.05 11.55
C GLY A 62 9.32 -8.98 10.86
N LEU A 63 9.50 -9.10 9.53
CA LEU A 63 10.41 -8.26 8.74
C LEU A 63 9.68 -7.16 7.92
N ALA A 64 8.38 -6.98 8.12
CA ALA A 64 7.58 -6.11 7.25
C ALA A 64 7.04 -4.84 7.91
N ALA A 65 6.77 -4.85 9.19
CA ALA A 65 5.96 -3.83 9.86
C ALA A 65 6.75 -3.07 10.93
N PHE A 66 7.91 -2.54 10.55
CA PHE A 66 8.75 -1.75 11.47
C PHE A 66 8.05 -0.45 11.86
N GLY A 67 8.06 -0.14 13.17
CA GLY A 67 7.42 1.05 13.73
C GLY A 67 5.88 0.96 13.80
N TYR A 68 5.31 -0.23 13.62
CA TYR A 68 3.91 -0.49 13.90
C TYR A 68 3.75 -1.21 15.24
N PRO A 69 2.62 -0.98 15.97
CA PRO A 69 2.35 -1.68 17.22
C PRO A 69 2.26 -3.20 17.03
N ALA A 70 2.73 -3.95 18.03
CA ALA A 70 2.70 -5.41 18.04
C ALA A 70 1.29 -5.99 17.81
N ALA A 71 0.23 -5.28 18.27
CA ALA A 71 -1.16 -5.65 18.02
C ALA A 71 -1.52 -5.80 16.52
N TYR A 72 -0.78 -5.15 15.63
CA TYR A 72 -0.95 -5.23 14.18
C TYR A 72 0.17 -6.06 13.50
N GLY A 73 0.96 -6.80 14.28
CA GLY A 73 2.07 -7.60 13.80
C GLY A 73 3.35 -6.78 13.58
N GLY A 74 3.44 -5.64 14.23
CA GLY A 74 4.58 -4.73 14.08
C GLY A 74 5.79 -5.13 14.92
N ASN A 75 6.94 -4.61 14.48
CA ASN A 75 8.21 -4.64 15.20
C ASN A 75 8.59 -3.19 15.53
N GLU A 76 8.63 -2.87 16.82
CA GLU A 76 8.89 -1.51 17.32
C GLU A 76 10.38 -1.27 17.64
N ASP A 77 11.25 -2.28 17.46
CA ASP A 77 12.69 -2.10 17.69
C ASP A 77 13.33 -1.33 16.52
N PRO A 78 13.87 -0.14 16.77
CA PRO A 78 14.51 0.65 15.72
C PRO A 78 15.82 0.02 15.21
N LEU A 79 16.49 -0.81 16.02
CA LEU A 79 17.71 -1.50 15.61
C LEU A 79 17.38 -2.56 14.56
N ASP A 80 16.29 -3.29 14.72
CA ASP A 80 15.83 -4.30 13.76
C ASP A 80 15.49 -3.65 12.42
N ALA A 81 14.86 -2.46 12.42
CA ALA A 81 14.62 -1.69 11.20
C ALA A 81 15.91 -1.29 10.48
N LEU A 82 16.95 -0.92 11.23
CA LEU A 82 18.26 -0.59 10.65
C LEU A 82 18.94 -1.84 10.06
N ILE A 83 18.92 -2.97 10.77
CA ILE A 83 19.48 -4.24 10.30
C ILE A 83 18.76 -4.67 9.01
N TRP A 84 17.43 -4.60 8.99
CA TRP A 84 16.66 -4.88 7.77
C TRP A 84 17.10 -3.99 6.59
N ASN A 85 17.20 -2.69 6.81
CA ASN A 85 17.60 -1.74 5.76
C ASN A 85 19.00 -2.02 5.23
N GLU A 86 19.95 -2.43 6.08
CA GLU A 86 21.31 -2.78 5.65
C GLU A 86 21.33 -4.07 4.82
N GLU A 87 20.71 -5.14 5.30
CA GLU A 87 20.80 -6.47 4.70
C GLU A 87 19.93 -6.63 3.44
N SER A 88 18.83 -5.87 3.33
CA SER A 88 17.87 -5.97 2.23
C SER A 88 18.25 -5.16 0.98
N GLN A 89 19.29 -4.34 1.03
CA GLN A 89 19.71 -3.51 -0.11
C GLN A 89 19.95 -4.35 -1.36
N GLY A 90 19.21 -4.05 -2.43
CA GLY A 90 19.33 -4.74 -3.72
C GLY A 90 18.77 -6.16 -3.76
N LYS A 91 18.21 -6.66 -2.67
CA LYS A 91 17.68 -8.04 -2.55
C LYS A 91 16.14 -8.10 -2.56
N ILE A 92 15.45 -6.97 -2.43
CA ILE A 92 13.98 -6.94 -2.44
C ILE A 92 13.49 -7.26 -3.85
N PRO A 93 12.59 -8.24 -4.02
CA PRO A 93 12.04 -8.59 -5.34
C PRO A 93 11.22 -7.43 -5.93
N ARG A 94 11.21 -7.31 -7.25
CA ARG A 94 10.42 -6.28 -7.97
C ARG A 94 8.92 -6.43 -7.73
N GLU A 95 8.47 -7.64 -7.46
CA GLU A 95 7.09 -7.98 -7.14
C GLU A 95 6.55 -7.19 -5.94
N ASP A 96 7.41 -6.83 -4.97
CA ASP A 96 7.02 -6.02 -3.80
C ASP A 96 6.54 -4.60 -4.17
N ASN A 97 6.88 -4.11 -5.35
CA ASN A 97 6.38 -2.82 -5.84
C ASN A 97 4.84 -2.76 -5.91
N LEU A 98 4.17 -3.91 -6.04
CA LEU A 98 2.71 -4.01 -5.98
C LEU A 98 2.12 -3.41 -4.69
N PHE A 99 2.82 -3.52 -3.58
CA PHE A 99 2.38 -3.04 -2.26
C PHE A 99 2.91 -1.65 -1.90
N GLY A 100 3.67 -1.02 -2.80
CA GLY A 100 4.34 0.24 -2.52
C GLY A 100 3.41 1.36 -2.05
N ILE A 101 2.22 1.50 -2.65
CA ILE A 101 1.21 2.49 -2.23
C ILE A 101 0.58 2.08 -0.89
N GLY A 102 0.17 0.81 -0.75
CA GLY A 102 -0.43 0.32 0.48
C GLY A 102 0.50 0.48 1.66
N VAL A 103 1.63 -0.21 1.63
CA VAL A 103 2.56 -0.31 2.75
C VAL A 103 3.34 0.99 2.98
N GLY A 104 3.74 1.67 1.91
CA GLY A 104 4.59 2.85 2.01
C GLY A 104 3.84 4.17 2.20
N MET A 105 2.53 4.21 1.97
CA MET A 105 1.77 5.46 1.97
C MET A 105 0.44 5.33 2.75
N ALA A 106 -0.44 4.38 2.39
CA ALA A 106 -1.75 4.25 3.01
C ALA A 106 -1.65 3.74 4.46
N MET A 107 -0.91 2.66 4.72
CA MET A 107 -0.80 2.08 6.07
C MET A 107 -0.18 3.05 7.08
N PRO A 108 0.88 3.83 6.80
CA PRO A 108 1.38 4.84 7.73
C PRO A 108 0.33 5.88 8.13
N VAL A 109 -0.43 6.39 7.16
CA VAL A 109 -1.47 7.41 7.43
C VAL A 109 -2.65 6.79 8.20
N ILE A 110 -3.05 5.57 7.89
CA ILE A 110 -4.06 4.83 8.66
C ILE A 110 -3.58 4.61 10.08
N ARG A 111 -2.32 4.16 10.29
CA ARG A 111 -1.73 3.98 11.62
C ARG A 111 -1.82 5.25 12.46
N ASP A 112 -1.45 6.38 11.87
CA ASP A 112 -1.28 7.62 12.62
C ASP A 112 -2.62 8.34 12.88
N TYR A 113 -3.58 8.27 11.95
CA TYR A 113 -4.74 9.15 11.97
C TYR A 113 -6.11 8.46 11.97
N ALA A 114 -6.19 7.20 11.57
CA ALA A 114 -7.49 6.54 11.48
C ALA A 114 -8.06 6.14 12.84
N SER A 115 -9.38 5.90 12.88
CA SER A 115 -10.05 5.32 14.03
C SER A 115 -9.53 3.92 14.35
N LYS A 116 -9.80 3.44 15.57
CA LYS A 116 -9.44 2.06 15.94
C LYS A 116 -10.09 1.04 15.03
N GLU A 117 -11.35 1.24 14.64
CA GLU A 117 -12.07 0.37 13.73
C GLU A 117 -11.34 0.21 12.38
N VAL A 118 -10.96 1.32 11.77
CA VAL A 118 -10.22 1.33 10.50
C VAL A 118 -8.84 0.69 10.65
N LYS A 119 -8.14 0.97 11.75
CA LYS A 119 -6.84 0.34 12.05
C LYS A 119 -6.96 -1.18 12.18
N ASP A 120 -7.91 -1.64 12.97
CA ASP A 120 -8.14 -3.07 13.21
C ASP A 120 -8.52 -3.81 11.92
N ARG A 121 -9.29 -3.14 11.03
CA ARG A 121 -9.71 -3.74 9.77
C ARG A 121 -8.59 -3.79 8.73
N PHE A 122 -7.74 -2.77 8.61
CA PHE A 122 -6.90 -2.59 7.45
C PHE A 122 -5.40 -2.75 7.68
N LEU A 123 -4.88 -2.49 8.90
CA LEU A 123 -3.43 -2.47 9.09
C LEU A 123 -2.80 -3.84 8.85
N ARG A 124 -3.29 -4.88 9.52
CA ARG A 124 -2.68 -6.21 9.40
C ARG A 124 -2.79 -6.78 7.99
N PRO A 125 -3.96 -6.86 7.34
CA PRO A 125 -4.05 -7.39 5.98
C PRO A 125 -3.30 -6.54 4.94
N GLY A 126 -3.29 -5.21 5.09
CA GLY A 126 -2.52 -4.31 4.22
C GLY A 126 -1.00 -4.49 4.36
N LEU A 127 -0.49 -4.61 5.59
CA LEU A 127 0.94 -4.83 5.85
C LEU A 127 1.40 -6.22 5.41
N ARG A 128 0.54 -7.23 5.54
CA ARG A 128 0.81 -8.61 5.13
C ARG A 128 0.68 -8.83 3.62
N GLY A 129 0.14 -7.86 2.87
CA GLY A 129 -0.02 -7.96 1.42
C GLY A 129 -1.23 -8.79 0.97
N GLU A 130 -2.20 -9.03 1.85
CA GLU A 130 -3.48 -9.67 1.51
C GLU A 130 -4.34 -8.75 0.65
N GLU A 131 -4.14 -7.43 0.79
CA GLU A 131 -4.88 -6.38 0.11
C GLU A 131 -3.92 -5.44 -0.63
N VAL A 132 -4.18 -5.22 -1.91
CA VAL A 132 -3.46 -4.25 -2.74
C VAL A 132 -4.21 -2.92 -2.71
N TRP A 133 -3.47 -1.83 -2.67
CA TRP A 133 -4.01 -0.48 -2.51
C TRP A 133 -3.55 0.43 -3.62
N CYS A 134 -4.43 1.36 -4.04
CA CYS A 134 -4.09 2.47 -4.91
C CYS A 134 -4.39 3.82 -4.26
N GLN A 135 -3.91 4.90 -4.90
CA GLN A 135 -4.11 6.28 -4.46
C GLN A 135 -4.98 7.02 -5.47
N MET A 136 -6.12 7.56 -5.01
CA MET A 136 -7.09 8.28 -5.84
C MET A 136 -7.15 9.75 -5.44
N TYR A 137 -6.16 10.52 -5.88
CA TYR A 137 -6.02 11.95 -5.55
C TYR A 137 -6.36 12.84 -6.73
N SER A 138 -5.56 12.76 -7.79
CA SER A 138 -5.62 13.66 -8.95
C SER A 138 -6.92 13.52 -9.74
N GLU A 139 -7.38 14.64 -10.28
CA GLU A 139 -8.52 14.72 -11.21
C GLU A 139 -8.08 15.40 -12.52
N PRO A 140 -8.82 15.28 -13.62
CA PRO A 140 -8.49 15.97 -14.86
C PRO A 140 -8.28 17.48 -14.70
N GLY A 141 -9.04 18.10 -13.77
CA GLY A 141 -8.95 19.53 -13.44
C GLY A 141 -8.12 19.87 -12.19
N ALA A 142 -7.61 18.87 -11.45
CA ALA A 142 -6.94 19.07 -10.16
C ALA A 142 -5.72 18.15 -10.02
N GLY A 143 -4.61 18.55 -10.60
CA GLY A 143 -3.31 17.90 -10.47
C GLY A 143 -2.42 18.66 -9.49
N SER A 144 -1.64 19.64 -9.99
CA SER A 144 -0.77 20.47 -9.14
C SER A 144 -1.56 21.30 -8.11
N ASP A 145 -2.75 21.78 -8.44
CA ASP A 145 -3.70 22.35 -7.47
C ASP A 145 -4.68 21.27 -6.99
N LEU A 146 -4.16 20.30 -6.25
CA LEU A 146 -4.94 19.18 -5.73
C LEU A 146 -6.11 19.62 -4.87
N ALA A 147 -5.98 20.73 -4.12
CA ALA A 147 -7.06 21.26 -3.30
C ALA A 147 -8.27 21.75 -4.11
N GLY A 148 -8.14 21.90 -5.44
CA GLY A 148 -9.23 22.17 -6.37
C GLY A 148 -10.07 20.96 -6.76
N LEU A 149 -9.86 19.79 -6.15
CA LEU A 149 -10.61 18.57 -6.45
C LEU A 149 -12.13 18.76 -6.25
N THR A 150 -12.91 18.09 -7.11
CA THR A 150 -14.37 18.21 -7.22
C THR A 150 -15.12 16.90 -6.99
N THR A 151 -14.42 15.76 -6.91
CA THR A 151 -15.04 14.51 -6.49
C THR A 151 -15.79 14.72 -5.19
N ARG A 152 -17.09 14.46 -5.20
CA ARG A 152 -18.02 14.73 -4.11
C ARG A 152 -18.20 13.50 -3.24
N ALA A 153 -18.34 13.69 -1.93
CA ALA A 153 -18.82 12.68 -1.00
C ALA A 153 -19.92 13.28 -0.11
N GLU A 154 -21.09 12.68 -0.13
CA GLU A 154 -22.26 13.09 0.65
C GLU A 154 -22.68 11.95 1.57
N LEU A 155 -23.03 12.29 2.83
CA LEU A 155 -23.47 11.29 3.80
C LEU A 155 -24.94 10.93 3.54
N ASP A 156 -25.23 9.63 3.37
CA ASP A 156 -26.55 9.07 3.18
C ASP A 156 -26.74 7.93 4.20
N GLY A 157 -27.38 8.23 5.32
CA GLY A 157 -27.53 7.29 6.43
C GLY A 157 -26.18 6.86 7.03
N ASP A 158 -25.85 5.59 6.92
CA ASP A 158 -24.61 5.00 7.44
C ASP A 158 -23.51 4.82 6.39
N GLU A 159 -23.67 5.46 5.22
CA GLU A 159 -22.70 5.38 4.14
C GLU A 159 -22.43 6.77 3.53
N TRP A 160 -21.22 6.93 3.00
CA TRP A 160 -20.88 8.03 2.10
C TRP A 160 -21.16 7.62 0.67
N VAL A 161 -21.84 8.47 -0.09
CA VAL A 161 -22.07 8.33 -1.52
C VAL A 161 -21.08 9.20 -2.25
N VAL A 162 -20.25 8.58 -3.08
CA VAL A 162 -19.16 9.26 -3.78
C VAL A 162 -19.44 9.31 -5.27
N THR A 163 -19.27 10.51 -5.86
CA THR A 163 -19.40 10.72 -7.31
C THR A 163 -18.29 11.65 -7.80
N GLY A 164 -17.62 11.27 -8.89
CA GLY A 164 -16.54 12.06 -9.49
C GLY A 164 -15.68 11.27 -10.44
N GLN A 165 -14.46 11.78 -10.67
CA GLN A 165 -13.52 11.15 -11.58
C GLN A 165 -12.10 11.35 -11.05
N LYS A 166 -11.31 10.28 -11.09
CA LYS A 166 -9.89 10.30 -10.74
C LYS A 166 -9.02 9.89 -11.92
N VAL A 167 -7.79 10.36 -11.96
CA VAL A 167 -6.86 10.12 -13.06
C VAL A 167 -5.45 9.89 -12.51
N TRP A 168 -4.60 9.25 -13.30
CA TRP A 168 -3.21 8.90 -12.95
C TRP A 168 -3.10 7.92 -11.78
N THR A 169 -4.09 7.05 -11.61
CA THR A 169 -4.10 6.06 -10.54
C THR A 169 -3.30 4.83 -10.94
N SER A 170 -2.11 4.67 -10.36
CA SER A 170 -1.24 3.49 -10.60
C SER A 170 -1.85 2.25 -9.99
N GLY A 171 -1.86 1.14 -10.75
CA GLY A 171 -2.20 -0.19 -10.26
C GLY A 171 -3.65 -0.40 -9.82
N ALA A 172 -4.57 0.52 -10.14
CA ALA A 172 -5.97 0.44 -9.71
C ALA A 172 -6.66 -0.86 -10.12
N GLN A 173 -6.31 -1.42 -11.30
CA GLN A 173 -6.85 -2.66 -11.83
C GLN A 173 -6.55 -3.89 -10.95
N ASN A 174 -5.59 -3.80 -10.04
CA ASN A 174 -5.18 -4.88 -9.14
C ASN A 174 -5.54 -4.57 -7.67
N SER A 175 -6.14 -3.40 -7.40
CA SER A 175 -6.35 -2.91 -6.04
C SER A 175 -7.73 -3.27 -5.51
N GLN A 176 -7.78 -3.77 -4.27
CA GLN A 176 -9.02 -4.01 -3.54
C GLN A 176 -9.51 -2.75 -2.84
N TYR A 177 -8.59 -1.85 -2.47
CA TYR A 177 -8.92 -0.60 -1.77
C TYR A 177 -8.15 0.57 -2.36
N ALA A 178 -8.73 1.75 -2.20
CA ALA A 178 -8.08 3.01 -2.52
C ALA A 178 -8.07 3.95 -1.32
N ILE A 179 -6.98 4.72 -1.20
CA ILE A 179 -6.99 5.92 -0.38
C ILE A 179 -7.50 7.07 -1.25
N LEU A 180 -8.69 7.58 -0.94
CA LEU A 180 -9.44 8.54 -1.75
C LEU A 180 -9.51 9.90 -1.07
N LEU A 181 -9.30 10.98 -1.82
CA LEU A 181 -9.69 12.34 -1.42
C LEU A 181 -10.98 12.74 -2.13
N ALA A 182 -11.96 13.17 -1.35
CA ALA A 182 -13.21 13.72 -1.89
C ALA A 182 -13.64 14.98 -1.11
N ARG A 183 -14.44 15.81 -1.73
CA ARG A 183 -14.99 17.02 -1.14
C ARG A 183 -16.27 16.69 -0.41
N THR A 184 -16.29 17.02 0.87
CA THR A 184 -17.43 16.85 1.77
C THR A 184 -18.11 18.17 2.14
N ASP A 185 -17.42 19.31 1.94
CA ASP A 185 -17.97 20.66 2.14
C ASP A 185 -17.51 21.57 1.00
N PHE A 186 -18.46 22.04 0.18
CA PHE A 186 -18.20 22.91 -0.98
C PHE A 186 -18.21 24.38 -0.62
N ASP A 187 -18.75 24.75 0.53
CA ASP A 187 -18.82 26.14 1.02
C ASP A 187 -17.59 26.53 1.83
N ALA A 188 -16.83 25.54 2.30
CA ALA A 188 -15.59 25.74 3.03
C ALA A 188 -14.45 26.23 2.11
N PRO A 189 -13.44 26.93 2.66
CA PRO A 189 -12.19 27.18 1.94
C PRO A 189 -11.60 25.88 1.36
N LYS A 190 -10.99 25.94 0.17
CA LYS A 190 -10.65 24.75 -0.63
C LYS A 190 -9.84 23.66 0.11
N HIS A 191 -9.03 24.04 1.10
CA HIS A 191 -8.25 23.09 1.91
C HIS A 191 -9.03 22.51 3.10
N SER A 192 -10.18 23.09 3.47
CA SER A 192 -10.92 22.77 4.69
C SER A 192 -12.19 21.94 4.44
N GLY A 193 -12.53 21.63 3.21
CA GLY A 193 -13.74 20.88 2.85
C GLY A 193 -13.44 19.53 2.20
N ILE A 194 -12.25 18.98 2.43
CA ILE A 194 -11.79 17.69 1.86
C ILE A 194 -11.74 16.65 2.97
N THR A 195 -12.17 15.44 2.68
CA THR A 195 -12.07 14.28 3.56
C THR A 195 -11.30 13.16 2.88
N MET A 196 -10.52 12.41 3.66
CA MET A 196 -9.82 11.22 3.20
C MET A 196 -10.60 9.97 3.59
N PHE A 197 -10.78 9.05 2.64
CA PHE A 197 -11.56 7.83 2.80
C PHE A 197 -10.77 6.59 2.41
N VAL A 198 -11.21 5.44 2.94
CA VAL A 198 -10.90 4.13 2.37
C VAL A 198 -12.06 3.72 1.48
N LEU A 199 -11.83 3.64 0.17
CA LEU A 199 -12.84 3.23 -0.81
C LEU A 199 -12.64 1.77 -1.20
N PRO A 200 -13.66 0.88 -1.04
CA PRO A 200 -13.63 -0.43 -1.68
C PRO A 200 -13.70 -0.28 -3.20
N MET A 201 -12.77 -0.92 -3.92
CA MET A 201 -12.69 -0.79 -5.38
C MET A 201 -13.65 -1.75 -6.10
N GLU A 202 -13.93 -2.91 -5.51
CA GLU A 202 -14.82 -3.92 -6.08
C GLU A 202 -16.27 -3.67 -5.64
N GLN A 203 -16.94 -2.75 -6.35
CA GLN A 203 -18.34 -2.43 -6.11
C GLN A 203 -18.99 -1.82 -7.36
N THR A 204 -20.32 -1.80 -7.37
CA THR A 204 -21.08 -1.02 -8.37
C THR A 204 -20.75 0.45 -8.22
N GLY A 205 -20.56 1.16 -9.35
CA GLY A 205 -20.26 2.59 -9.36
C GLY A 205 -18.77 2.92 -9.37
N VAL A 206 -17.86 1.95 -9.37
CA VAL A 206 -16.44 2.15 -9.63
C VAL A 206 -16.09 1.52 -10.99
N ASP A 207 -15.76 2.35 -11.98
CA ASP A 207 -15.34 1.91 -13.31
C ASP A 207 -13.86 2.30 -13.55
N ILE A 208 -13.02 1.29 -13.75
CA ILE A 208 -11.56 1.43 -13.91
C ILE A 208 -11.22 1.31 -15.37
N GLN A 209 -10.67 2.36 -15.97
CA GLN A 209 -10.27 2.39 -17.36
C GLN A 209 -8.76 2.64 -17.50
N PRO A 210 -8.02 1.77 -18.20
CA PRO A 210 -6.58 1.94 -18.38
C PRO A 210 -6.29 3.18 -19.26
N LEU A 211 -5.26 3.95 -18.87
CA LEU A 211 -4.70 5.02 -19.67
C LEU A 211 -3.51 4.49 -20.45
N ILE A 212 -3.67 4.34 -21.77
CA ILE A 212 -2.60 3.88 -22.64
C ILE A 212 -1.64 5.06 -22.86
N GLN A 213 -0.40 4.87 -22.42
CA GLN A 213 0.68 5.84 -22.59
C GLN A 213 1.23 5.79 -24.03
N MET A 214 2.01 6.81 -24.42
CA MET A 214 2.66 6.86 -25.74
C MET A 214 3.63 5.68 -25.97
N THR A 215 4.11 5.05 -24.89
CA THR A 215 4.94 3.84 -24.92
C THR A 215 4.15 2.57 -25.22
N GLY A 216 2.81 2.64 -25.22
CA GLY A 216 1.90 1.49 -25.33
C GLY A 216 1.62 0.78 -24.01
N GLU A 217 2.24 1.21 -22.92
CA GLU A 217 1.99 0.69 -21.57
C GLU A 217 0.74 1.31 -20.95
N ALA A 218 0.10 0.60 -20.01
CA ALA A 218 -1.09 1.05 -19.28
C ALA A 218 -0.85 0.96 -17.77
N GLU A 219 0.15 1.68 -17.28
CA GLU A 219 0.50 1.72 -15.87
C GLU A 219 -0.54 2.50 -15.05
N PHE A 220 -1.08 3.56 -15.63
CA PHE A 220 -2.05 4.44 -14.98
C PHE A 220 -3.48 4.14 -15.42
N ASN A 221 -4.41 4.48 -14.54
CA ASN A 221 -5.84 4.34 -14.79
C ASN A 221 -6.57 5.67 -14.58
N GLN A 222 -7.67 5.81 -15.31
CA GLN A 222 -8.74 6.75 -15.07
C GLN A 222 -9.88 6.00 -14.38
N ILE A 223 -10.48 6.60 -13.39
CA ILE A 223 -11.54 5.96 -12.60
C ILE A 223 -12.74 6.86 -12.59
N PHE A 224 -13.85 6.34 -13.08
CA PHE A 224 -15.16 6.99 -12.97
C PHE A 224 -15.88 6.45 -11.75
N ILE A 225 -16.39 7.35 -10.93
CA ILE A 225 -17.08 7.03 -9.69
C ILE A 225 -18.51 7.55 -9.82
N GLN A 226 -19.49 6.64 -9.75
CA GLN A 226 -20.92 6.94 -9.86
C GLN A 226 -21.65 6.34 -8.67
N GLU A 227 -21.92 7.16 -7.66
CA GLU A 227 -22.61 6.74 -6.44
C GLU A 227 -21.97 5.55 -5.72
N ALA A 228 -20.64 5.46 -5.77
CA ALA A 228 -19.91 4.45 -5.02
C ALA A 228 -20.13 4.64 -3.51
N ARG A 229 -20.22 3.55 -2.77
CA ARG A 229 -20.56 3.53 -1.36
C ARG A 229 -19.33 3.28 -0.49
N ILE A 230 -19.20 4.05 0.59
CA ILE A 230 -18.17 3.87 1.60
C ILE A 230 -18.85 3.83 2.97
N PRO A 231 -18.59 2.82 3.82
CA PRO A 231 -19.09 2.80 5.19
C PRO A 231 -18.76 4.08 5.94
N ARG A 232 -19.69 4.62 6.71
CA ARG A 232 -19.55 5.92 7.40
C ARG A 232 -18.27 6.04 8.21
N GLY A 233 -17.85 4.95 8.87
CA GLY A 233 -16.64 4.91 9.72
C GLY A 233 -15.32 4.82 8.95
N TRP A 234 -15.33 4.63 7.64
CA TRP A 234 -14.09 4.43 6.85
C TRP A 234 -13.48 5.76 6.39
N VAL A 235 -13.42 6.70 7.33
CA VAL A 235 -12.72 7.98 7.20
C VAL A 235 -11.33 7.86 7.82
N VAL A 236 -10.33 8.43 7.18
CA VAL A 236 -8.97 8.54 7.72
C VAL A 236 -8.77 9.97 8.23
N GLY A 237 -8.62 10.10 9.53
CA GLY A 237 -8.68 11.40 10.23
C GLY A 237 -10.13 11.83 10.51
N GLU A 238 -10.37 13.12 10.51
CA GLU A 238 -11.68 13.72 10.71
C GLU A 238 -12.31 14.16 9.39
N VAL A 239 -13.66 14.26 9.38
CA VAL A 239 -14.38 14.84 8.24
C VAL A 239 -13.93 16.29 8.03
N ASN A 240 -13.67 16.68 6.80
CA ASN A 240 -13.14 17.98 6.39
C ASN A 240 -11.66 18.25 6.75
N ASP A 241 -10.92 17.28 7.31
CA ASP A 241 -9.49 17.40 7.63
C ASP A 241 -8.59 16.61 6.65
N GLY A 242 -9.13 16.16 5.54
CA GLY A 242 -8.43 15.32 4.56
C GLY A 242 -7.23 15.97 3.90
N TRP A 243 -7.14 17.29 3.87
CA TRP A 243 -5.97 17.99 3.35
C TRP A 243 -4.73 17.73 4.20
N ARG A 244 -4.85 17.77 5.53
CA ARG A 244 -3.75 17.42 6.44
C ARG A 244 -3.29 15.98 6.25
N MET A 245 -4.24 15.04 6.06
CA MET A 245 -3.94 13.64 5.76
C MET A 245 -3.24 13.49 4.41
N ALA A 246 -3.65 14.25 3.38
CA ALA A 246 -3.01 14.23 2.07
C ALA A 246 -1.55 14.69 2.15
N VAL A 247 -1.26 15.76 2.90
CA VAL A 247 0.11 16.26 3.11
C VAL A 247 0.97 15.22 3.84
N ALA A 248 0.42 14.56 4.87
CA ALA A 248 1.12 13.49 5.59
C ALA A 248 1.46 12.30 4.67
N LEU A 249 0.50 11.86 3.84
CA LEU A 249 0.72 10.77 2.90
C LEU A 249 1.79 11.12 1.86
N LEU A 250 1.74 12.33 1.29
CA LEU A 250 2.74 12.81 0.33
C LEU A 250 4.14 12.97 0.95
N ALA A 251 4.24 13.19 2.26
CA ALA A 251 5.52 13.16 2.97
C ALA A 251 6.12 11.75 2.98
N HIS A 252 5.33 10.72 3.24
CA HIS A 252 5.76 9.32 3.16
C HIS A 252 6.19 8.93 1.73
N GLU A 253 5.46 9.37 0.71
CA GLU A 253 5.80 9.16 -0.70
C GLU A 253 7.19 9.70 -1.05
N ARG A 254 7.51 10.93 -0.61
CA ARG A 254 8.81 11.56 -0.86
C ARG A 254 9.96 10.79 -0.23
N VAL A 255 9.80 10.30 0.99
CA VAL A 255 10.82 9.49 1.68
C VAL A 255 11.09 8.22 0.88
N ARG A 256 10.04 7.53 0.43
CA ARG A 256 10.16 6.31 -0.38
C ARG A 256 10.84 6.57 -1.73
N THR A 257 10.45 7.61 -2.42
CA THR A 257 11.03 7.97 -3.74
C THR A 257 12.49 8.41 -3.61
N GLY A 258 12.84 9.13 -2.54
CA GLY A 258 14.23 9.52 -2.24
C GLY A 258 15.13 8.31 -1.97
N GLN A 259 14.65 7.28 -1.29
CA GLN A 259 15.39 6.04 -1.06
C GLN A 259 15.60 5.24 -2.35
N SER A 260 14.60 5.22 -3.25
CA SER A 260 14.69 4.54 -4.55
C SER A 260 15.67 5.21 -5.51
N SER A 261 15.76 6.54 -5.51
CA SER A 261 16.68 7.29 -6.40
C SER A 261 18.16 7.13 -6.01
N THR A 262 18.47 6.93 -4.73
CA THR A 262 19.84 6.64 -4.29
C THR A 262 20.31 5.23 -4.68
N MET A 263 19.40 4.29 -4.95
CA MET A 263 19.73 2.95 -5.42
C MET A 263 19.95 2.85 -6.94
N GLY A 264 19.41 3.78 -7.74
CA GLY A 264 19.47 3.73 -9.22
C GLY A 264 20.79 4.22 -9.83
N ASP A 265 21.61 4.99 -9.12
CA ASP A 265 22.78 5.65 -9.70
C ASP A 265 24.09 4.82 -9.66
N SER A 266 24.08 3.65 -9.01
CA SER A 266 25.28 2.79 -8.92
C SER A 266 25.46 1.83 -10.10
N THR A 267 24.46 1.63 -10.96
CA THR A 267 24.49 0.63 -12.05
C THR A 267 24.83 1.18 -13.43
N GLN A 268 24.88 2.51 -13.61
CA GLN A 268 25.19 3.11 -14.92
C GLN A 268 26.67 3.50 -15.14
N ARG A 269 27.54 3.36 -14.15
CA ARG A 269 28.97 3.76 -14.29
C ARG A 269 29.95 2.66 -14.74
N SER A 270 29.51 1.46 -15.11
CA SER A 270 30.44 0.38 -15.49
C SER A 270 30.36 -0.08 -16.97
N LYS A 271 29.83 0.76 -17.88
CA LYS A 271 29.87 0.47 -19.33
C LYS A 271 30.27 1.71 -20.14
N SER A 272 31.47 2.22 -19.95
CA SER A 272 32.22 3.00 -20.94
C SER A 272 33.69 2.98 -20.54
N GLY A 273 34.39 2.00 -21.04
CA GLY A 273 35.83 1.84 -20.98
C GLY A 273 36.23 0.83 -22.04
#